data_a02655ce8c6581b237d444c554203593
#
_entry.id   a02655ce8c6581b237d444c554203593
#
_cell.length_a   1.000
_cell.length_b   1.000
_cell.length_c   1.000
_cell.angle_alpha   90.00
_cell.angle_beta   90.00
_cell.angle_gamma   90.00
#
_symmetry.space_group_name_H-M   'P 1'
#
loop_
_entity.id
_entity.type
_entity.pdbx_description
1 polymer ?
#
loop_
_entity_poly.entity_id
_entity_poly.type
_entity_poly.pdbx_seq_one_letter_code
_entity_poly.pdbx_strand_id
1 'polypeptide(L)'
;MHLNFASLDKKDHKMKILDSSIVDADISKNVTIVKPVNIYGCTISEGVFIGPFVEIQKSVFIGKRTKIQSHSFICELVKIGDDCFIGHGVMFINDKFSTGKPAGGDSSLWKETNIAKNVSIGSNSSILPVSICENVVIGAGSVVTKDITSSGIYAGNPAKKIRSI
;
A
#
# COMPACT_ATOMS: atom_id res chain seq x y z
N MET A 1 -33.96 -17.37 44.93
CA MET A 1 -33.39 -18.18 43.83
C MET A 1 -32.10 -17.52 43.39
N HIS A 2 -30.95 -17.89 44.00
CA HIS A 2 -29.65 -17.31 43.70
C HIS A 2 -29.02 -18.10 42.53
N LEU A 3 -28.88 -17.46 41.41
CA LEU A 3 -28.09 -18.01 40.29
C LEU A 3 -26.60 -17.85 40.63
N ASN A 4 -25.99 -18.98 40.92
CA ASN A 4 -24.55 -19.12 41.13
C ASN A 4 -23.88 -19.09 39.75
N PHE A 5 -23.27 -17.97 39.37
CA PHE A 5 -22.36 -17.94 38.19
C PHE A 5 -21.07 -18.64 38.60
N ALA A 6 -21.03 -19.93 38.30
CA ALA A 6 -19.82 -20.73 38.42
C ALA A 6 -18.67 -20.08 37.58
N SER A 7 -17.52 -20.06 38.19
CA SER A 7 -16.23 -19.58 37.69
C SER A 7 -16.02 -19.92 36.23
N LEU A 8 -16.07 -18.92 35.35
CA LEU A 8 -15.44 -19.00 34.04
C LEU A 8 -13.93 -19.06 34.27
N ASP A 9 -13.37 -20.20 33.96
CA ASP A 9 -11.91 -20.42 33.86
C ASP A 9 -11.30 -19.24 33.13
N LYS A 10 -10.60 -18.36 33.83
CA LYS A 10 -9.76 -17.32 33.24
C LYS A 10 -8.56 -18.03 32.60
N LYS A 11 -8.76 -18.58 31.39
CA LYS A 11 -7.61 -18.83 30.53
C LYS A 11 -6.89 -17.50 30.37
N ASP A 12 -5.64 -17.44 30.83
CA ASP A 12 -4.75 -16.30 30.63
C ASP A 12 -4.60 -16.04 29.12
N HIS A 13 -5.56 -15.31 28.57
CA HIS A 13 -5.43 -14.78 27.22
C HIS A 13 -4.42 -13.65 27.29
N LYS A 14 -3.16 -13.99 27.05
CA LYS A 14 -2.07 -13.03 26.98
C LYS A 14 -2.36 -12.12 25.78
N MET A 15 -3.00 -10.99 26.04
CA MET A 15 -3.22 -9.96 25.02
C MET A 15 -1.86 -9.42 24.60
N LYS A 16 -1.58 -9.44 23.30
CA LYS A 16 -0.41 -8.82 22.70
C LYS A 16 -0.86 -7.51 22.03
N ILE A 17 -0.39 -6.39 22.56
CA ILE A 17 -0.60 -5.07 21.97
C ILE A 17 0.70 -4.67 21.27
N LEU A 18 0.60 -4.25 20.02
CA LEU A 18 1.68 -3.70 19.23
C LEU A 18 1.33 -2.25 18.91
N ASP A 19 2.24 -1.34 19.21
CA ASP A 19 2.04 0.07 18.87
C ASP A 19 2.27 0.29 17.38
N SER A 20 1.40 1.10 16.78
CA SER A 20 1.60 1.65 15.44
C SER A 20 2.71 2.69 15.49
N SER A 21 3.78 2.50 14.73
CA SER A 21 4.93 3.40 14.74
C SER A 21 5.80 3.28 13.49
N ILE A 22 7.00 3.85 13.54
CA ILE A 22 8.03 3.69 12.51
C ILE A 22 9.09 2.75 13.08
N VAL A 23 9.25 1.58 12.46
CA VAL A 23 10.14 0.51 12.93
C VAL A 23 11.00 -0.02 11.77
N ASP A 24 12.31 -0.12 11.99
CA ASP A 24 13.27 -0.71 11.03
C ASP A 24 13.14 -0.14 9.60
N ALA A 25 12.80 1.13 9.45
CA ALA A 25 12.69 1.82 8.17
C ALA A 25 13.95 2.64 7.87
N ASP A 26 14.49 2.47 6.66
CA ASP A 26 15.57 3.31 6.13
C ASP A 26 14.96 4.57 5.51
N ILE A 27 15.10 5.71 6.21
CA ILE A 27 14.47 6.97 5.81
C ILE A 27 15.54 8.01 5.50
N SER A 28 15.57 8.45 4.24
CA SER A 28 16.49 9.48 3.76
C SER A 28 16.15 10.88 4.31
N LYS A 29 16.99 11.86 3.99
CA LYS A 29 16.80 13.27 4.41
C LYS A 29 15.57 13.91 3.75
N ASN A 30 15.08 14.99 4.35
CA ASN A 30 13.97 15.82 3.85
C ASN A 30 12.65 15.05 3.66
N VAL A 31 12.45 13.92 4.32
CA VAL A 31 11.18 13.20 4.34
C VAL A 31 10.24 13.85 5.34
N THR A 32 8.97 14.04 4.94
CA THR A 32 7.92 14.56 5.81
C THR A 32 6.90 13.46 6.08
N ILE A 33 6.65 13.16 7.36
CA ILE A 33 5.67 12.16 7.78
C ILE A 33 4.67 12.79 8.75
N VAL A 34 3.38 12.72 8.40
CA VAL A 34 2.28 13.18 9.26
C VAL A 34 1.70 11.99 10.01
N LYS A 35 1.88 11.95 11.32
CA LYS A 35 1.34 10.88 12.19
C LYS A 35 -0.18 11.00 12.41
N PRO A 36 -0.88 9.90 12.76
CA PRO A 36 -0.33 8.55 12.99
C PRO A 36 -0.09 7.78 11.70
N VAL A 37 0.94 6.92 11.70
CA VAL A 37 1.31 6.04 10.58
C VAL A 37 1.78 4.68 11.11
N ASN A 38 1.75 3.65 10.26
CA ASN A 38 2.38 2.36 10.52
C ASN A 38 3.38 2.05 9.39
N ILE A 39 4.67 2.24 9.66
CA ILE A 39 5.74 2.14 8.66
C ILE A 39 6.82 1.19 9.19
N TYR A 40 7.13 0.12 8.47
CA TYR A 40 8.13 -0.82 8.95
C TYR A 40 8.89 -1.54 7.84
N GLY A 41 10.19 -1.77 8.08
CA GLY A 41 11.06 -2.60 7.25
C GLY A 41 11.19 -2.15 5.79
N CYS A 42 10.98 -0.87 5.50
CA CYS A 42 10.94 -0.32 4.14
C CYS A 42 12.04 0.73 3.92
N THR A 43 12.22 1.13 2.67
CA THR A 43 13.16 2.20 2.26
C THR A 43 12.38 3.38 1.69
N ILE A 44 12.62 4.58 2.25
CA ILE A 44 11.97 5.82 1.84
C ILE A 44 13.04 6.83 1.42
N SER A 45 13.00 7.21 0.14
CA SER A 45 13.99 8.10 -0.46
C SER A 45 13.76 9.57 -0.09
N GLU A 46 14.71 10.40 -0.51
CA GLU A 46 14.75 11.84 -0.20
C GLU A 46 13.51 12.60 -0.67
N GLY A 47 13.01 13.52 0.16
CA GLY A 47 11.95 14.45 -0.19
C GLY A 47 10.56 13.84 -0.29
N VAL A 48 10.36 12.61 0.16
CA VAL A 48 9.06 11.95 0.18
C VAL A 48 8.12 12.60 1.19
N PHE A 49 6.85 12.69 0.85
CA PHE A 49 5.78 13.10 1.77
C PHE A 49 4.84 11.92 2.05
N ILE A 50 4.54 11.68 3.32
CA ILE A 50 3.62 10.65 3.78
C ILE A 50 2.54 11.27 4.66
N GLY A 51 1.29 11.17 4.22
CA GLY A 51 0.12 11.65 4.93
C GLY A 51 -0.25 10.77 6.14
N PRO A 52 -1.20 11.22 6.97
CA PRO A 52 -1.63 10.46 8.15
C PRO A 52 -2.39 9.20 7.77
N PHE A 53 -2.40 8.23 8.70
CA PHE A 53 -3.08 6.93 8.54
C PHE A 53 -2.59 6.09 7.36
N VAL A 54 -1.36 6.34 6.90
CA VAL A 54 -0.71 5.51 5.89
C VAL A 54 -0.06 4.30 6.56
N GLU A 55 -0.20 3.14 5.92
CA GLU A 55 0.59 1.96 6.25
C GLU A 55 1.56 1.63 5.11
N ILE A 56 2.83 1.41 5.45
CA ILE A 56 3.89 0.95 4.52
C ILE A 56 4.58 -0.24 5.15
N GLN A 57 4.49 -1.37 4.46
CA GLN A 57 5.00 -2.64 4.97
C GLN A 57 6.46 -2.89 4.57
N LYS A 58 7.03 -3.97 5.10
CA LYS A 58 8.43 -4.35 4.83
C LYS A 58 8.69 -4.61 3.35
N SER A 59 9.96 -4.43 2.95
CA SER A 59 10.40 -4.63 1.56
C SER A 59 9.76 -3.70 0.53
N VAL A 60 9.08 -2.63 0.98
CA VAL A 60 8.60 -1.55 0.11
C VAL A 60 9.73 -0.58 -0.18
N PHE A 61 9.78 -0.07 -1.40
CA PHE A 61 10.66 1.01 -1.81
C PHE A 61 9.86 2.20 -2.31
N ILE A 62 10.13 3.40 -1.76
CA ILE A 62 9.52 4.66 -2.19
C ILE A 62 10.60 5.59 -2.75
N GLY A 63 10.48 5.92 -4.03
CA GLY A 63 11.37 6.80 -4.77
C GLY A 63 11.27 8.26 -4.35
N LYS A 64 12.25 9.05 -4.81
CA LYS A 64 12.44 10.47 -4.40
C LYS A 64 11.21 11.32 -4.74
N ARG A 65 10.91 12.28 -3.87
CA ARG A 65 9.86 13.32 -4.05
C ARG A 65 8.45 12.77 -4.27
N THR A 66 8.25 11.48 -4.10
CA THR A 66 6.93 10.84 -4.18
C THR A 66 6.05 11.30 -3.01
N LYS A 67 4.77 11.52 -3.29
CA LYS A 67 3.78 11.91 -2.29
C LYS A 67 2.76 10.81 -2.10
N ILE A 68 2.63 10.32 -0.87
CA ILE A 68 1.63 9.32 -0.48
C ILE A 68 0.61 10.03 0.41
N GLN A 69 -0.64 10.08 -0.04
CA GLN A 69 -1.72 10.74 0.66
C GLN A 69 -2.34 9.85 1.74
N SER A 70 -3.13 10.44 2.63
CA SER A 70 -3.71 9.77 3.80
C SER A 70 -4.50 8.51 3.45
N HIS A 71 -4.52 7.55 4.39
CA HIS A 71 -5.27 6.29 4.34
C HIS A 71 -4.84 5.33 3.22
N SER A 72 -3.68 5.53 2.61
CA SER A 72 -3.15 4.60 1.61
C SER A 72 -2.47 3.42 2.28
N PHE A 73 -2.62 2.24 1.69
CA PHE A 73 -2.00 1.00 2.11
C PHE A 73 -1.01 0.51 1.06
N ILE A 74 0.26 0.41 1.44
CA ILE A 74 1.35 -0.04 0.58
C ILE A 74 1.85 -1.38 1.14
N CYS A 75 1.37 -2.48 0.57
CA CYS A 75 1.74 -3.82 1.02
C CYS A 75 3.16 -4.20 0.62
N GLU A 76 3.65 -5.31 1.18
CA GLU A 76 4.97 -5.86 0.84
C GLU A 76 5.15 -6.06 -0.66
N LEU A 77 6.40 -5.94 -1.13
CA LEU A 77 6.85 -6.12 -2.51
C LEU A 77 6.42 -5.01 -3.49
N VAL A 78 5.93 -3.86 -2.99
CA VAL A 78 5.63 -2.71 -3.83
C VAL A 78 6.87 -1.82 -3.98
N LYS A 79 7.17 -1.45 -5.22
CA LYS A 79 8.22 -0.48 -5.57
C LYS A 79 7.59 0.69 -6.30
N ILE A 80 7.75 1.89 -5.75
CA ILE A 80 7.24 3.14 -6.34
C ILE A 80 8.43 4.01 -6.72
N GLY A 81 8.48 4.43 -7.97
CA GLY A 81 9.52 5.28 -8.52
C GLY A 81 9.47 6.73 -8.03
N ASP A 82 10.32 7.56 -8.62
CA ASP A 82 10.45 8.96 -8.28
C ASP A 82 9.26 9.78 -8.79
N ASP A 83 9.00 10.93 -8.13
CA ASP A 83 8.03 11.94 -8.58
C ASP A 83 6.60 11.39 -8.76
N CYS A 84 6.23 10.35 -8.05
CA CYS A 84 4.89 9.78 -8.09
C CYS A 84 3.93 10.49 -7.13
N PHE A 85 2.63 10.40 -7.44
CA PHE A 85 1.56 10.85 -6.57
C PHE A 85 0.60 9.68 -6.31
N ILE A 86 0.50 9.27 -5.05
CA ILE A 86 -0.43 8.23 -4.59
C ILE A 86 -1.55 8.92 -3.83
N GLY A 87 -2.74 8.93 -4.40
CA GLY A 87 -3.92 9.60 -3.87
C GLY A 87 -4.42 9.00 -2.56
N HIS A 88 -5.41 9.64 -1.95
CA HIS A 88 -5.98 9.18 -0.68
C HIS A 88 -6.63 7.81 -0.82
N GLY A 89 -6.42 6.93 0.16
CA GLY A 89 -7.08 5.63 0.20
C GLY A 89 -6.71 4.69 -0.95
N VAL A 90 -5.56 4.86 -1.59
CA VAL A 90 -5.08 3.91 -2.60
C VAL A 90 -4.64 2.62 -1.91
N MET A 91 -5.12 1.48 -2.43
CA MET A 91 -4.85 0.16 -1.88
C MET A 91 -4.01 -0.65 -2.86
N PHE A 92 -2.79 -1.01 -2.45
CA PHE A 92 -1.97 -1.97 -3.18
C PHE A 92 -2.25 -3.38 -2.66
N ILE A 93 -2.26 -4.35 -3.57
CA ILE A 93 -2.59 -5.76 -3.30
C ILE A 93 -1.43 -6.61 -3.80
N ASN A 94 -0.93 -7.52 -2.98
CA ASN A 94 0.13 -8.47 -3.36
C ASN A 94 -0.36 -9.92 -3.46
N ASP A 95 -1.51 -10.23 -2.85
CA ASP A 95 -2.12 -11.56 -2.87
C ASP A 95 -3.29 -11.60 -3.87
N LYS A 96 -3.16 -12.40 -4.91
CA LYS A 96 -4.19 -12.60 -5.96
C LYS A 96 -5.11 -13.78 -5.67
N PHE A 97 -5.04 -14.37 -4.48
CA PHE A 97 -5.82 -15.56 -4.09
C PHE A 97 -5.70 -16.69 -5.12
N SER A 98 -4.49 -16.90 -5.63
CA SER A 98 -4.22 -17.87 -6.72
C SER A 98 -4.63 -19.30 -6.42
N THR A 99 -4.76 -19.65 -5.14
CA THR A 99 -5.23 -20.95 -4.64
C THR A 99 -6.73 -20.97 -4.28
N GLY A 100 -7.47 -19.90 -4.60
CA GLY A 100 -8.88 -19.71 -4.23
C GLY A 100 -9.10 -19.28 -2.77
N LYS A 101 -8.02 -18.96 -2.04
CA LYS A 101 -8.04 -18.48 -0.65
C LYS A 101 -6.82 -17.58 -0.39
N PRO A 102 -6.82 -16.78 0.70
CA PRO A 102 -5.66 -15.99 1.09
C PRO A 102 -4.40 -16.86 1.25
N ALA A 103 -3.24 -16.26 0.97
CA ALA A 103 -1.92 -16.91 1.09
C ALA A 103 -1.62 -17.45 2.51
N GLY A 104 -2.31 -16.92 3.54
CA GLY A 104 -2.19 -17.44 4.90
C GLY A 104 -0.79 -17.27 5.52
N GLY A 105 -0.01 -16.30 5.05
CA GLY A 105 1.37 -16.07 5.48
C GLY A 105 2.44 -16.71 4.59
N ASP A 106 2.05 -17.48 3.57
CA ASP A 106 2.98 -18.00 2.56
C ASP A 106 3.33 -16.90 1.56
N SER A 107 4.44 -16.20 1.82
CA SER A 107 4.92 -15.09 0.99
C SER A 107 5.34 -15.51 -0.42
N SER A 108 5.54 -16.78 -0.71
CA SER A 108 5.85 -17.28 -2.04
C SER A 108 4.69 -17.10 -3.04
N LEU A 109 3.48 -16.97 -2.52
CA LEU A 109 2.26 -16.70 -3.29
C LEU A 109 2.05 -15.23 -3.62
N TRP A 110 2.76 -14.33 -2.92
CA TRP A 110 2.66 -12.89 -3.18
C TRP A 110 3.40 -12.49 -4.45
N LYS A 111 2.92 -11.42 -5.08
CA LYS A 111 3.49 -10.89 -6.32
C LYS A 111 3.83 -9.42 -6.15
N GLU A 112 4.91 -8.98 -6.81
CA GLU A 112 5.35 -7.60 -6.73
C GLU A 112 4.53 -6.65 -7.60
N THR A 113 4.54 -5.37 -7.21
CA THR A 113 4.02 -4.25 -7.99
C THR A 113 5.15 -3.27 -8.25
N ASN A 114 5.31 -2.87 -9.52
CA ASN A 114 6.33 -1.92 -9.93
C ASN A 114 5.68 -0.69 -10.56
N ILE A 115 5.81 0.45 -9.91
CA ILE A 115 5.34 1.75 -10.40
C ILE A 115 6.56 2.55 -10.85
N ALA A 116 6.66 2.87 -12.14
CA ALA A 116 7.74 3.69 -12.66
C ALA A 116 7.62 5.16 -12.20
N LYS A 117 8.54 6.02 -12.61
CA LYS A 117 8.53 7.45 -12.23
C LYS A 117 7.37 8.21 -12.89
N ASN A 118 7.01 9.36 -12.31
CA ASN A 118 5.98 10.28 -12.81
C ASN A 118 4.60 9.62 -12.99
N VAL A 119 4.22 8.68 -12.12
CA VAL A 119 2.89 8.08 -12.12
C VAL A 119 2.02 8.75 -11.08
N SER A 120 0.79 9.12 -11.48
CA SER A 120 -0.22 9.67 -10.58
C SER A 120 -1.38 8.68 -10.45
N ILE A 121 -1.68 8.25 -9.22
CA ILE A 121 -2.77 7.32 -8.93
C ILE A 121 -3.86 8.08 -8.16
N GLY A 122 -5.03 8.16 -8.74
CA GLY A 122 -6.20 8.82 -8.15
C GLY A 122 -6.72 8.11 -6.90
N SER A 123 -7.37 8.87 -6.04
CA SER A 123 -7.87 8.39 -4.74
C SER A 123 -8.78 7.17 -4.86
N ASN A 124 -8.75 6.30 -3.85
CA ASN A 124 -9.55 5.07 -3.75
C ASN A 124 -9.38 4.08 -4.91
N SER A 125 -8.23 4.12 -5.59
CA SER A 125 -7.89 3.11 -6.59
C SER A 125 -7.32 1.87 -5.93
N SER A 126 -7.59 0.70 -6.54
CA SER A 126 -6.99 -0.58 -6.17
C SER A 126 -5.98 -1.00 -7.21
N ILE A 127 -4.76 -1.29 -6.78
CA ILE A 127 -3.65 -1.67 -7.66
C ILE A 127 -3.27 -3.12 -7.36
N LEU A 128 -3.57 -4.01 -8.29
CA LEU A 128 -3.16 -5.41 -8.24
C LEU A 128 -1.65 -5.52 -8.54
N PRO A 129 -1.04 -6.69 -8.32
CA PRO A 129 0.34 -6.94 -8.71
C PRO A 129 0.54 -6.74 -10.21
N VAL A 130 1.04 -5.58 -10.59
CA VAL A 130 1.21 -5.12 -11.97
C VAL A 130 2.45 -4.23 -12.10
N SER A 131 2.91 -4.05 -13.32
CA SER A 131 3.89 -3.03 -13.70
C SER A 131 3.19 -1.86 -14.40
N ILE A 132 3.45 -0.62 -13.95
CA ILE A 132 2.94 0.60 -14.58
C ILE A 132 4.14 1.41 -15.09
N CYS A 133 4.18 1.65 -16.40
CA CYS A 133 5.24 2.45 -17.02
C CYS A 133 5.16 3.92 -16.60
N GLU A 134 6.19 4.68 -16.93
CA GLU A 134 6.27 6.11 -16.59
C GLU A 134 5.21 6.97 -17.29
N ASN A 135 4.93 8.14 -16.73
CA ASN A 135 4.00 9.14 -17.25
C ASN A 135 2.58 8.59 -17.46
N VAL A 136 2.05 7.92 -16.44
CA VAL A 136 0.69 7.38 -16.41
C VAL A 136 -0.14 8.09 -15.36
N VAL A 137 -1.40 8.36 -15.67
CA VAL A 137 -2.41 8.83 -14.72
C VAL A 137 -3.50 7.77 -14.58
N ILE A 138 -3.74 7.35 -13.36
CA ILE A 138 -4.87 6.48 -13.00
C ILE A 138 -5.98 7.34 -12.40
N GLY A 139 -7.17 7.30 -12.98
CA GLY A 139 -8.34 8.01 -12.46
C GLY A 139 -8.78 7.46 -11.10
N ALA A 140 -9.39 8.31 -10.28
CA ALA A 140 -9.89 7.92 -8.96
C ALA A 140 -10.89 6.74 -9.05
N GLY A 141 -10.89 5.87 -8.02
CA GLY A 141 -11.78 4.71 -7.95
C GLY A 141 -11.51 3.61 -8.97
N SER A 142 -10.37 3.64 -9.64
CA SER A 142 -10.02 2.63 -10.66
C SER A 142 -9.49 1.34 -10.05
N VAL A 143 -9.64 0.23 -10.78
CA VAL A 143 -9.04 -1.06 -10.42
C VAL A 143 -8.06 -1.47 -11.53
N VAL A 144 -6.75 -1.39 -11.24
CA VAL A 144 -5.71 -1.76 -12.19
C VAL A 144 -5.39 -3.23 -12.04
N THR A 145 -5.76 -4.04 -13.03
CA THR A 145 -5.66 -5.50 -13.00
C THR A 145 -4.61 -6.07 -13.95
N LYS A 146 -4.04 -5.26 -14.82
CA LYS A 146 -3.07 -5.65 -15.85
C LYS A 146 -1.96 -4.60 -15.96
N ASP A 147 -0.80 -5.02 -16.45
CA ASP A 147 0.32 -4.13 -16.74
C ASP A 147 -0.09 -2.99 -17.68
N ILE A 148 0.45 -1.80 -17.40
CA ILE A 148 0.30 -0.63 -18.25
C ILE A 148 1.65 -0.33 -18.88
N THR A 149 1.76 -0.55 -20.18
CA THR A 149 3.01 -0.47 -20.93
C THR A 149 3.13 0.78 -21.81
N SER A 150 2.12 1.63 -21.83
CA SER A 150 2.15 2.90 -22.58
C SER A 150 1.62 4.06 -21.74
N SER A 151 2.24 5.23 -21.85
CA SER A 151 1.81 6.45 -21.17
C SER A 151 0.36 6.83 -21.55
N GLY A 152 -0.32 7.54 -20.66
CA GLY A 152 -1.69 7.96 -20.87
C GLY A 152 -2.52 8.01 -19.59
N ILE A 153 -3.79 8.30 -19.78
CA ILE A 153 -4.79 8.33 -18.71
C ILE A 153 -5.62 7.06 -18.78
N TYR A 154 -5.71 6.36 -17.65
CA TYR A 154 -6.45 5.11 -17.48
C TYR A 154 -7.49 5.27 -16.39
N ALA A 155 -8.68 4.72 -16.55
CA ALA A 155 -9.70 4.73 -15.51
C ALA A 155 -10.68 3.58 -15.64
N GLY A 156 -11.44 3.32 -14.56
CA GLY A 156 -12.52 2.36 -14.51
C GLY A 156 -12.16 1.05 -13.79
N ASN A 157 -13.14 0.13 -13.78
CA ASN A 157 -12.99 -1.21 -13.18
C ASN A 157 -13.44 -2.27 -14.21
N PRO A 158 -12.51 -3.04 -14.82
CA PRO A 158 -11.06 -2.82 -14.75
C PRO A 158 -10.62 -1.54 -15.49
N ALA A 159 -9.49 -0.96 -15.07
CA ALA A 159 -8.94 0.25 -15.68
C ALA A 159 -8.59 0.04 -17.15
N LYS A 160 -9.02 0.96 -18.00
CA LYS A 160 -8.75 0.98 -19.45
C LYS A 160 -8.20 2.34 -19.85
N LYS A 161 -7.42 2.38 -20.93
CA LYS A 161 -6.90 3.63 -21.48
C LYS A 161 -8.05 4.51 -21.96
N ILE A 162 -8.10 5.74 -21.48
CA ILE A 162 -9.06 6.76 -21.86
C ILE A 162 -8.50 7.61 -23.01
N ARG A 163 -7.23 8.06 -22.86
CA ARG A 163 -6.53 8.88 -23.87
C ARG A 163 -5.03 8.91 -23.63
N SER A 164 -4.29 9.41 -24.57
CA SER A 164 -2.88 9.78 -24.38
C SER A 164 -2.75 11.10 -23.59
N ILE A 165 -1.58 11.33 -23.00
CA ILE A 165 -1.18 12.60 -22.36
C ILE A 165 -0.51 13.45 -23.42
#